data_5c3cd0137421e71a398169d4a1d7b9e2
#
_entry.id   5c3cd0137421e71a398169d4a1d7b9e2
#
_cell.length_a   1.000
_cell.length_b   1.000
_cell.length_c   1.000
_cell.angle_alpha   90.00
_cell.angle_beta   90.00
_cell.angle_gamma   90.00
#
_symmetry.space_group_name_H-M   'P 1'
#
loop_
_entity.id
_entity.type
_entity.pdbx_description
1 polymer ?
#
loop_
_entity_poly.entity_id
_entity_poly.type
_entity_poly.pdbx_seq_one_letter_code
_entity_poly.pdbx_strand_id
1 'polypeptide(L)'
;TVPVQQELLPGAFRGSESGRRRHREGVLRGGYRIVDGRDTAEYEPEENVVHIFAIGAVVPEAMRASELLKARGIAANVFVVTSPGRLYRDFVATRKALEAGAPPVESALEQLLDSSERGAPVVTVADASSHALAFIGAAFSGKSVPLGVDKFGESGSRFDLYRTMRIDADAIVRAAEAALAELDSAG
;
A
#
# COMPACT_ATOMS: atom_id res chain seq x y z
N THR A 1 2.66 6.53 -25.17
CA THR A 1 2.53 5.59 -24.08
C THR A 1 3.68 5.74 -23.10
N VAL A 2 3.48 6.55 -22.22
CA VAL A 2 3.81 6.64 -20.81
C VAL A 2 5.24 7.01 -20.44
N PRO A 3 5.69 8.23 -20.71
CA PRO A 3 6.81 8.84 -20.00
C PRO A 3 6.55 8.98 -18.51
N VAL A 4 5.30 9.17 -18.10
CA VAL A 4 4.90 9.49 -16.70
C VAL A 4 5.26 8.39 -15.70
N GLN A 5 5.20 7.11 -16.06
CA GLN A 5 5.55 6.03 -15.14
C GLN A 5 7.04 5.91 -14.87
N GLN A 6 7.88 6.29 -15.84
CA GLN A 6 9.33 6.28 -15.64
C GLN A 6 9.82 7.42 -14.74
N GLU A 7 9.10 8.54 -14.72
CA GLU A 7 9.44 9.68 -13.84
C GLU A 7 9.09 9.38 -12.38
N LEU A 8 8.10 8.53 -12.13
CA LEU A 8 7.68 8.13 -10.77
C LEU A 8 8.61 7.12 -10.10
N LEU A 9 9.45 6.43 -10.86
CA LEU A 9 10.37 5.45 -10.27
C LEU A 9 11.53 6.17 -9.55
N PRO A 10 11.76 5.87 -8.26
CA PRO A 10 12.92 6.34 -7.54
C PRO A 10 14.22 6.03 -8.28
N GLY A 11 15.23 6.88 -8.13
CA GLY A 11 16.53 6.72 -8.81
C GLY A 11 17.18 5.34 -8.59
N ALA A 12 16.94 4.71 -7.43
CA ALA A 12 17.41 3.36 -7.13
C ALA A 12 16.89 2.27 -8.09
N PHE A 13 15.73 2.49 -8.73
CA PHE A 13 15.18 1.58 -9.73
C PHE A 13 15.66 1.92 -11.15
N ARG A 14 16.09 3.16 -11.40
CA ARG A 14 16.50 3.62 -12.73
C ARG A 14 17.97 3.29 -13.07
N GLY A 15 18.86 3.28 -12.09
CA GLY A 15 20.31 3.34 -12.31
C GLY A 15 21.07 2.04 -12.17
N SER A 16 20.77 1.20 -11.17
CA SER A 16 21.53 -0.01 -10.90
C SER A 16 20.86 -1.27 -11.49
N GLU A 17 21.68 -2.23 -11.90
CA GLU A 17 21.18 -3.52 -12.39
C GLU A 17 20.42 -4.27 -11.29
N SER A 18 20.91 -4.23 -10.05
CA SER A 18 20.25 -4.83 -8.89
C SER A 18 18.92 -4.17 -8.57
N GLY A 19 18.80 -2.85 -8.72
CA GLY A 19 17.54 -2.11 -8.54
C GLY A 19 16.52 -2.49 -9.60
N ARG A 20 16.92 -2.55 -10.87
CA ARG A 20 16.04 -3.00 -11.97
C ARG A 20 15.56 -4.44 -11.79
N ARG A 21 16.45 -5.33 -11.32
CA ARG A 21 16.08 -6.72 -11.04
C ARG A 21 15.07 -6.83 -9.92
N ARG A 22 15.29 -6.17 -8.78
CA ARG A 22 14.33 -6.13 -7.65
C ARG A 22 12.97 -5.58 -8.07
N HIS A 23 12.95 -4.49 -8.83
CA HIS A 23 11.72 -3.94 -9.36
C HIS A 23 10.98 -4.94 -10.25
N ARG A 24 11.68 -5.56 -11.22
CA ARG A 24 11.10 -6.57 -12.09
C ARG A 24 10.53 -7.76 -11.32
N GLU A 25 11.26 -8.27 -10.33
CA GLU A 25 10.81 -9.36 -9.46
C GLU A 25 9.55 -8.97 -8.68
N GLY A 26 9.52 -7.76 -8.12
CA GLY A 26 8.35 -7.24 -7.42
C GLY A 26 7.11 -7.12 -8.32
N VAL A 27 7.28 -6.56 -9.54
CA VAL A 27 6.21 -6.49 -10.55
C VAL A 27 5.66 -7.88 -10.87
N LEU A 28 6.54 -8.87 -11.07
CA LEU A 28 6.16 -10.25 -11.37
C LEU A 28 5.51 -10.97 -10.18
N ARG A 29 5.86 -10.62 -8.95
CA ARG A 29 5.23 -11.16 -7.73
C ARG A 29 3.85 -10.58 -7.45
N GLY A 30 3.53 -9.41 -8.01
CA GLY A 30 2.23 -8.75 -7.87
C GLY A 30 2.24 -7.47 -7.07
N GLY A 31 3.41 -7.05 -6.53
CA GLY A 31 3.60 -5.78 -5.84
C GLY A 31 5.03 -5.57 -5.38
N TYR A 32 5.36 -4.31 -5.07
CA TYR A 32 6.68 -3.92 -4.56
C TYR A 32 6.59 -2.61 -3.77
N ARG A 33 7.52 -2.39 -2.84
CA ARG A 33 7.67 -1.14 -2.09
C ARG A 33 8.34 -0.10 -2.99
N ILE A 34 7.72 1.07 -3.16
CA ILE A 34 8.24 2.21 -3.94
C ILE A 34 8.74 3.33 -3.04
N VAL A 35 8.11 3.56 -1.90
CA VAL A 35 8.60 4.46 -0.85
C VAL A 35 8.87 3.63 0.40
N ASP A 36 10.08 3.81 0.94
CA ASP A 36 10.51 3.16 2.17
C ASP A 36 10.55 4.19 3.30
N GLY A 37 9.61 4.06 4.24
CA GLY A 37 9.49 4.95 5.39
C GLY A 37 10.57 4.71 6.47
N ARG A 38 11.33 3.62 6.39
CA ARG A 38 12.39 3.29 7.36
C ARG A 38 13.54 4.31 7.39
N ASP A 39 13.66 5.13 6.36
CA ASP A 39 14.60 6.26 6.34
C ASP A 39 14.10 7.47 7.17
N THR A 40 12.93 7.38 7.77
CA THR A 40 12.39 8.41 8.65
C THR A 40 12.96 8.23 10.06
N ALA A 41 13.36 9.32 10.71
CA ALA A 41 13.76 9.27 12.11
C ALA A 41 12.59 8.75 12.96
N GLU A 42 12.91 7.96 13.98
CA GLU A 42 11.90 7.39 14.90
C GLU A 42 10.87 6.48 14.20
N TYR A 43 11.36 5.55 13.36
CA TYR A 43 10.49 4.56 12.71
C TYR A 43 10.06 3.48 13.71
N GLU A 44 8.84 3.59 14.22
CA GLU A 44 8.24 2.65 15.19
C GLU A 44 6.91 2.11 14.65
N PRO A 45 6.88 0.86 14.14
CA PRO A 45 5.69 0.28 13.47
C PRO A 45 4.41 0.26 14.31
N GLU A 46 4.52 0.21 15.63
CA GLU A 46 3.38 0.19 16.55
C GLU A 46 2.88 1.59 16.93
N GLU A 47 3.60 2.66 16.56
CA GLU A 47 3.29 4.02 16.98
C GLU A 47 3.05 4.98 15.81
N ASN A 48 4.02 5.08 14.87
CA ASN A 48 4.02 6.16 13.88
C ASN A 48 4.20 5.69 12.44
N VAL A 49 3.93 4.42 12.14
CA VAL A 49 4.09 3.85 10.79
C VAL A 49 2.74 3.50 10.18
N VAL A 50 2.59 3.77 8.88
CA VAL A 50 1.45 3.33 8.08
C VAL A 50 1.90 2.71 6.77
N HIS A 51 1.17 1.70 6.31
CA HIS A 51 1.42 1.07 5.01
C HIS A 51 0.33 1.47 4.02
N ILE A 52 0.71 2.06 2.89
CA ILE A 52 -0.20 2.49 1.83
C ILE A 52 -0.02 1.57 0.63
N PHE A 53 -1.05 0.81 0.28
CA PHE A 53 -1.07 -0.04 -0.91
C PHE A 53 -1.90 0.63 -1.99
N ALA A 54 -1.27 0.98 -3.11
CA ALA A 54 -1.90 1.71 -4.19
C ALA A 54 -1.81 0.96 -5.52
N ILE A 55 -2.83 1.07 -6.35
CA ILE A 55 -2.87 0.47 -7.68
C ILE A 55 -3.20 1.51 -8.76
N GLY A 56 -2.53 1.42 -9.92
CA GLY A 56 -2.89 2.20 -11.10
C GLY A 56 -2.63 3.69 -10.98
N ALA A 57 -3.62 4.48 -11.39
CA ALA A 57 -3.48 5.94 -11.54
C ALA A 57 -3.42 6.70 -10.21
N VAL A 58 -3.74 6.07 -9.08
CA VAL A 58 -3.69 6.69 -7.74
C VAL A 58 -2.34 6.53 -7.03
N VAL A 59 -1.39 5.81 -7.61
CA VAL A 59 -0.02 5.68 -7.05
C VAL A 59 0.64 7.04 -6.80
N PRO A 60 0.57 8.05 -7.69
CA PRO A 60 1.10 9.38 -7.41
C PRO A 60 0.47 10.06 -6.18
N GLU A 61 -0.83 9.85 -5.95
CA GLU A 61 -1.51 10.38 -4.76
C GLU A 61 -1.00 9.71 -3.48
N ALA A 62 -0.76 8.40 -3.51
CA ALA A 62 -0.15 7.67 -2.39
C ALA A 62 1.28 8.15 -2.08
N MET A 63 2.10 8.41 -3.10
CA MET A 63 3.44 8.98 -2.91
C MET A 63 3.38 10.38 -2.32
N ARG A 64 2.47 11.22 -2.82
CA ARG A 64 2.25 12.56 -2.26
C ARG A 64 1.75 12.50 -0.81
N ALA A 65 0.85 11.57 -0.50
CA ALA A 65 0.39 11.34 0.88
C ALA A 65 1.54 10.96 1.81
N SER A 66 2.49 10.13 1.36
CA SER A 66 3.67 9.76 2.17
C SER A 66 4.56 10.97 2.50
N GLU A 67 4.71 11.93 1.57
CA GLU A 67 5.44 13.17 1.83
C GLU A 67 4.72 14.05 2.86
N LEU A 68 3.39 14.15 2.76
CA LEU A 68 2.55 14.92 3.70
C LEU A 68 2.57 14.29 5.11
N LEU A 69 2.52 12.97 5.20
CA LEU A 69 2.62 12.22 6.47
C LEU A 69 4.00 12.39 7.10
N LYS A 70 5.07 12.31 6.32
CA LYS A 70 6.43 12.53 6.78
C LYS A 70 6.60 13.92 7.41
N ALA A 71 6.00 14.95 6.82
CA ALA A 71 6.01 16.31 7.38
C ALA A 71 5.28 16.41 8.74
N ARG A 72 4.48 15.40 9.12
CA ARG A 72 3.76 15.29 10.39
C ARG A 72 4.39 14.29 11.36
N GLY A 73 5.59 13.77 11.06
CA GLY A 73 6.27 12.78 11.89
C GLY A 73 5.76 11.35 11.73
N ILE A 74 4.94 11.08 10.69
CA ILE A 74 4.40 9.75 10.41
C ILE A 74 5.20 9.13 9.27
N ALA A 75 5.80 7.97 9.51
CA ALA A 75 6.51 7.21 8.51
C ALA A 75 5.54 6.41 7.63
N ALA A 76 5.57 6.62 6.33
CA ALA A 76 4.71 5.92 5.40
C ALA A 76 5.50 5.06 4.42
N ASN A 77 5.19 3.76 4.39
CA ASN A 77 5.64 2.86 3.33
C ASN A 77 4.60 2.84 2.21
N VAL A 78 5.02 3.05 0.97
CA VAL A 78 4.12 2.97 -0.18
C VAL A 78 4.45 1.73 -1.01
N PHE A 79 3.43 0.92 -1.25
CA PHE A 79 3.50 -0.29 -2.07
C PHE A 79 2.67 -0.10 -3.34
N VAL A 80 3.27 -0.43 -4.48
CA VAL A 80 2.56 -0.50 -5.76
C VAL A 80 2.06 -1.92 -5.95
N VAL A 81 0.75 -2.07 -6.04
CA VAL A 81 0.10 -3.34 -6.37
C VAL A 81 0.01 -3.44 -7.90
N THR A 82 0.69 -4.41 -8.48
CA THR A 82 0.71 -4.63 -9.94
C THR A 82 -0.24 -5.72 -10.39
N SER A 83 -0.57 -6.66 -9.49
CA SER A 83 -1.49 -7.76 -9.77
C SER A 83 -2.23 -8.20 -8.50
N PRO A 84 -3.36 -7.54 -8.15
CA PRO A 84 -4.13 -7.89 -6.97
C PRO A 84 -4.64 -9.32 -7.01
N GLY A 85 -5.10 -9.79 -8.17
CA GLY A 85 -5.57 -11.16 -8.33
C GLY A 85 -4.48 -12.22 -8.13
N ARG A 86 -3.22 -11.92 -8.42
CA ARG A 86 -2.10 -12.82 -8.13
C ARG A 86 -1.81 -12.88 -6.64
N LEU A 87 -1.69 -11.73 -5.98
CA LEU A 87 -1.49 -11.65 -4.54
C LEU A 87 -2.60 -12.36 -3.77
N TYR A 88 -3.85 -12.14 -4.17
CA TYR A 88 -5.01 -12.78 -3.54
C TYR A 88 -4.99 -14.30 -3.68
N ARG A 89 -4.76 -14.82 -4.90
CA ARG A 89 -4.73 -16.27 -5.11
C ARG A 89 -3.60 -16.94 -4.34
N ASP A 90 -2.43 -16.32 -4.29
CA ASP A 90 -1.28 -16.83 -3.55
C ASP A 90 -1.57 -16.84 -2.05
N PHE A 91 -2.11 -15.75 -1.51
CA PHE A 91 -2.52 -15.64 -0.11
C PHE A 91 -3.55 -16.71 0.28
N VAL A 92 -4.61 -16.89 -0.52
CA VAL A 92 -5.63 -17.92 -0.26
C VAL A 92 -5.06 -19.34 -0.37
N ALA A 93 -4.20 -19.61 -1.35
CA ALA A 93 -3.55 -20.91 -1.51
C ALA A 93 -2.68 -21.25 -0.30
N THR A 94 -1.91 -20.29 0.20
CA THR A 94 -1.07 -20.46 1.41
C THR A 94 -1.92 -20.75 2.64
N ARG A 95 -3.05 -20.05 2.84
CA ARG A 95 -3.98 -20.32 3.95
C ARG A 95 -4.61 -21.71 3.86
N LYS A 96 -5.06 -22.13 2.68
CA LYS A 96 -5.60 -23.48 2.47
C LYS A 96 -4.57 -24.59 2.72
N ALA A 97 -3.31 -24.36 2.32
CA ALA A 97 -2.25 -25.31 2.60
C ALA A 97 -2.00 -25.46 4.12
N LEU A 98 -1.99 -24.36 4.85
CA LEU A 98 -1.87 -24.36 6.32
C LEU A 98 -3.05 -25.10 6.98
N GLU A 99 -4.29 -24.85 6.55
CA GLU A 99 -5.48 -25.57 7.02
C GLU A 99 -5.40 -27.08 6.76
N ALA A 100 -4.73 -27.48 5.68
CA ALA A 100 -4.48 -28.89 5.34
C ALA A 100 -3.26 -29.51 6.09
N GLY A 101 -2.66 -28.77 7.02
CA GLY A 101 -1.55 -29.26 7.85
C GLY A 101 -0.16 -29.06 7.22
N ALA A 102 -0.02 -28.27 6.15
CA ALA A 102 1.29 -27.91 5.61
C ALA A 102 2.04 -26.95 6.58
N PRO A 103 3.38 -26.97 6.58
CA PRO A 103 4.15 -26.01 7.35
C PRO A 103 3.78 -24.55 7.00
N PRO A 104 3.82 -23.63 7.99
CA PRO A 104 3.58 -22.20 7.72
C PRO A 104 4.58 -21.66 6.69
N VAL A 105 4.06 -21.03 5.64
CA VAL A 105 4.84 -20.36 4.60
C VAL A 105 4.22 -18.99 4.38
N GLU A 106 5.05 -17.97 4.20
CA GLU A 106 4.57 -16.62 3.89
C GLU A 106 4.12 -16.51 2.43
N SER A 107 2.94 -15.98 2.22
CA SER A 107 2.47 -15.59 0.88
C SER A 107 3.29 -14.44 0.31
N ALA A 108 3.22 -14.25 -1.01
CA ALA A 108 3.86 -13.12 -1.68
C ALA A 108 3.40 -11.76 -1.12
N LEU A 109 2.17 -11.67 -0.61
CA LEU A 109 1.65 -10.48 0.06
C LEU A 109 2.33 -10.26 1.42
N GLU A 110 2.44 -11.31 2.24
CA GLU A 110 3.10 -11.23 3.55
C GLU A 110 4.59 -10.91 3.44
N GLN A 111 5.24 -11.34 2.36
CA GLN A 111 6.66 -11.05 2.06
C GLN A 111 6.92 -9.58 1.65
N LEU A 112 5.90 -8.75 1.44
CA LEU A 112 6.08 -7.33 1.18
C LEU A 112 6.47 -6.55 2.44
N LEU A 113 6.15 -7.08 3.64
CA LEU A 113 6.42 -6.48 4.93
C LEU A 113 7.31 -7.38 5.78
N ASP A 114 8.27 -6.80 6.45
CA ASP A 114 8.99 -7.48 7.50
C ASP A 114 8.04 -7.83 8.66
N SER A 115 8.32 -8.88 9.40
CA SER A 115 7.43 -9.36 10.47
C SER A 115 7.13 -8.29 11.53
N SER A 116 8.11 -7.43 11.84
CA SER A 116 7.98 -6.31 12.77
C SER A 116 7.08 -5.17 12.26
N GLU A 117 6.84 -5.10 10.95
CA GLU A 117 6.02 -4.05 10.34
C GLU A 117 4.53 -4.43 10.25
N ARG A 118 4.18 -5.71 10.46
CA ARG A 118 2.82 -6.24 10.17
C ARG A 118 1.74 -5.78 11.13
N GLY A 119 2.11 -5.18 12.25
CA GLY A 119 1.19 -4.58 13.21
C GLY A 119 0.73 -3.17 12.84
N ALA A 120 1.48 -2.48 12.00
CA ALA A 120 1.15 -1.12 11.57
C ALA A 120 -0.13 -1.08 10.72
N PRO A 121 -0.91 0.04 10.76
CA PRO A 121 -2.12 0.20 9.99
C PRO A 121 -1.87 0.15 8.48
N VAL A 122 -2.89 -0.32 7.76
CA VAL A 122 -2.88 -0.45 6.31
C VAL A 122 -3.95 0.46 5.70
N VAL A 123 -3.57 1.30 4.76
CA VAL A 123 -4.50 2.03 3.89
C VAL A 123 -4.36 1.46 2.49
N THR A 124 -5.46 1.00 1.90
CA THR A 124 -5.45 0.61 0.50
C THR A 124 -6.18 1.64 -0.35
N VAL A 125 -5.68 1.96 -1.54
CA VAL A 125 -6.29 2.93 -2.43
C VAL A 125 -6.30 2.44 -3.88
N ALA A 126 -7.47 2.52 -4.50
CA ALA A 126 -7.70 2.09 -5.88
C ALA A 126 -8.59 3.08 -6.64
N ASP A 127 -8.35 3.25 -7.94
CA ASP A 127 -9.28 3.87 -8.88
C ASP A 127 -10.34 2.87 -9.38
N ALA A 128 -10.76 2.00 -8.48
CA ALA A 128 -11.78 0.96 -8.63
C ALA A 128 -12.51 0.85 -7.29
N SER A 129 -13.48 -0.04 -7.18
CA SER A 129 -14.16 -0.25 -5.90
C SER A 129 -13.19 -0.57 -4.76
N SER A 130 -13.41 0.02 -3.58
CA SER A 130 -12.53 -0.10 -2.41
C SER A 130 -12.28 -1.56 -2.01
N HIS A 131 -13.25 -2.44 -2.19
CA HIS A 131 -13.12 -3.86 -1.86
C HIS A 131 -12.08 -4.60 -2.73
N ALA A 132 -11.68 -4.04 -3.88
CA ALA A 132 -10.71 -4.68 -4.77
C ALA A 132 -9.34 -4.96 -4.10
N LEU A 133 -8.96 -4.15 -3.12
CA LEU A 133 -7.74 -4.29 -2.35
C LEU A 133 -7.98 -4.58 -0.85
N ALA A 134 -9.24 -4.63 -0.38
CA ALA A 134 -9.55 -4.81 1.04
C ALA A 134 -8.99 -6.12 1.64
N PHE A 135 -8.80 -7.17 0.81
CA PHE A 135 -8.20 -8.43 1.24
C PHE A 135 -6.77 -8.27 1.79
N ILE A 136 -6.06 -7.20 1.41
CA ILE A 136 -4.70 -6.92 1.87
C ILE A 136 -4.68 -6.78 3.40
N GLY A 137 -5.69 -6.14 3.98
CA GLY A 137 -5.82 -6.03 5.43
C GLY A 137 -5.94 -7.37 6.16
N ALA A 138 -6.44 -8.42 5.50
CA ALA A 138 -6.55 -9.74 6.10
C ALA A 138 -5.21 -10.49 6.25
N ALA A 139 -4.16 -10.02 5.59
CA ALA A 139 -2.82 -10.60 5.68
C ALA A 139 -1.99 -10.05 6.87
N PHE A 140 -2.44 -8.94 7.46
CA PHE A 140 -1.71 -8.21 8.49
C PHE A 140 -2.57 -8.02 9.74
N SER A 141 -1.96 -7.81 10.89
CA SER A 141 -2.66 -7.66 12.16
C SER A 141 -3.13 -6.22 12.44
N GLY A 142 -2.60 -5.24 11.72
CA GLY A 142 -2.96 -3.82 11.86
C GLY A 142 -4.37 -3.50 11.35
N LYS A 143 -4.87 -2.33 11.72
CA LYS A 143 -6.14 -1.80 11.20
C LYS A 143 -6.06 -1.58 9.69
N SER A 144 -7.15 -1.79 8.98
CA SER A 144 -7.19 -1.61 7.53
C SER A 144 -8.31 -0.66 7.10
N VAL A 145 -7.94 0.36 6.31
CA VAL A 145 -8.86 1.36 5.76
C VAL A 145 -8.82 1.29 4.22
N PRO A 146 -9.84 0.71 3.58
CA PRO A 146 -9.91 0.66 2.13
C PRO A 146 -10.51 1.96 1.55
N LEU A 147 -9.80 2.57 0.59
CA LEU A 147 -10.26 3.71 -0.18
C LEU A 147 -10.45 3.32 -1.65
N GLY A 148 -11.53 3.79 -2.26
CA GLY A 148 -11.84 3.47 -3.65
C GLY A 148 -13.05 4.22 -4.19
N VAL A 149 -13.43 3.89 -5.41
CA VAL A 149 -14.58 4.46 -6.11
C VAL A 149 -15.80 3.58 -5.83
N ASP A 150 -16.56 3.90 -4.78
CA ASP A 150 -17.75 3.16 -4.35
C ASP A 150 -19.06 3.88 -4.72
N LYS A 151 -18.97 4.95 -5.51
CA LYS A 151 -20.11 5.70 -6.03
C LYS A 151 -20.17 5.56 -7.54
N PHE A 152 -21.34 5.85 -8.09
CA PHE A 152 -21.50 5.91 -9.53
C PHE A 152 -20.56 6.97 -10.14
N GLY A 153 -20.01 6.69 -11.32
CA GLY A 153 -19.06 7.59 -11.97
C GLY A 153 -19.67 8.95 -12.30
N GLU A 154 -18.92 9.99 -12.02
CA GLU A 154 -19.25 11.38 -12.33
C GLU A 154 -18.30 11.91 -13.41
N SER A 155 -18.70 12.97 -14.11
CA SER A 155 -17.84 13.69 -15.05
C SER A 155 -17.22 14.90 -14.38
N GLY A 156 -15.89 15.06 -14.51
CA GLY A 156 -15.19 16.19 -13.90
C GLY A 156 -13.69 16.14 -14.18
N SER A 157 -12.96 17.12 -13.67
CA SER A 157 -11.50 17.04 -13.69
C SER A 157 -11.01 15.90 -12.82
N ARG A 158 -9.81 15.35 -13.13
CA ARG A 158 -9.20 14.31 -12.28
C ARG A 158 -9.11 14.75 -10.81
N PHE A 159 -8.75 16.00 -10.58
CA PHE A 159 -8.62 16.56 -9.24
C PHE A 159 -9.95 16.55 -8.48
N ASP A 160 -11.03 17.01 -9.12
CA ASP A 160 -12.37 17.06 -8.50
C ASP A 160 -12.90 15.65 -8.23
N LEU A 161 -12.72 14.74 -9.21
CA LEU A 161 -13.15 13.35 -9.07
C LEU A 161 -12.41 12.63 -7.94
N TYR A 162 -11.08 12.76 -7.86
CA TYR A 162 -10.30 12.12 -6.79
C TYR A 162 -10.68 12.63 -5.42
N ARG A 163 -10.95 13.92 -5.29
CA ARG A 163 -11.43 14.54 -4.06
C ARG A 163 -12.84 14.04 -3.69
N THR A 164 -13.77 14.03 -4.65
CA THR A 164 -15.16 13.56 -4.44
C THR A 164 -15.21 12.07 -4.05
N MET A 165 -14.37 11.25 -4.70
CA MET A 165 -14.25 9.82 -4.44
C MET A 165 -13.35 9.50 -3.24
N ARG A 166 -12.70 10.50 -2.63
CA ARG A 166 -11.82 10.36 -1.46
C ARG A 166 -10.63 9.41 -1.73
N ILE A 167 -10.02 9.53 -2.90
CA ILE A 167 -8.83 8.78 -3.32
C ILE A 167 -7.64 9.70 -3.65
N ASP A 168 -7.75 10.97 -3.27
CA ASP A 168 -6.67 11.96 -3.33
C ASP A 168 -5.70 11.82 -2.15
N ALA A 169 -4.55 12.50 -2.22
CA ALA A 169 -3.52 12.44 -1.19
C ALA A 169 -4.05 12.86 0.20
N ASP A 170 -4.90 13.89 0.26
CA ASP A 170 -5.45 14.36 1.53
C ASP A 170 -6.41 13.34 2.17
N ALA A 171 -7.16 12.60 1.37
CA ALA A 171 -8.02 11.53 1.87
C ALA A 171 -7.20 10.35 2.41
N ILE A 172 -6.10 9.99 1.73
CA ILE A 172 -5.16 8.96 2.18
C ILE A 172 -4.53 9.37 3.52
N VAL A 173 -4.10 10.63 3.65
CA VAL A 173 -3.55 11.16 4.91
C VAL A 173 -4.56 11.05 6.05
N ARG A 174 -5.80 11.51 5.84
CA ARG A 174 -6.85 11.40 6.88
C ARG A 174 -7.15 9.96 7.27
N ALA A 175 -7.15 9.04 6.30
CA ALA A 175 -7.34 7.61 6.58
C ALA A 175 -6.19 7.02 7.39
N ALA A 176 -4.95 7.41 7.10
CA ALA A 176 -3.77 6.99 7.83
C ALA A 176 -3.79 7.50 9.27
N GLU A 177 -4.06 8.79 9.46
CA GLU A 177 -4.15 9.40 10.81
C GLU A 177 -5.28 8.77 11.64
N ALA A 178 -6.44 8.53 11.06
CA ALA A 178 -7.54 7.87 11.74
C ALA A 178 -7.18 6.44 12.17
N ALA A 179 -6.51 5.68 11.30
CA ALA A 179 -6.10 4.32 11.61
C ALA A 179 -5.02 4.25 12.71
N LEU A 180 -4.10 5.21 12.76
CA LEU A 180 -3.13 5.34 13.85
C LEU A 180 -3.81 5.70 15.18
N ALA A 181 -4.72 6.67 15.19
CA ALA A 181 -5.46 7.06 16.38
C ALA A 181 -6.29 5.92 16.99
N GLU A 182 -6.74 4.95 16.18
CA GLU A 182 -7.41 3.75 16.67
C GLU A 182 -6.46 2.77 17.36
N LEU A 183 -5.17 2.76 17.03
CA LEU A 183 -4.17 1.96 17.75
C LEU A 183 -3.97 2.51 19.17
N ASP A 184 -3.79 3.83 19.29
CA ASP A 184 -3.57 4.50 20.56
C ASP A 184 -4.75 4.28 21.54
N SER A 185 -5.96 4.13 21.01
CA SER A 185 -7.16 3.92 21.82
C SER A 185 -7.39 2.48 22.29
N ALA A 186 -6.65 1.52 21.73
CA ALA A 186 -6.81 0.08 22.01
C ALA A 186 -5.75 -0.48 22.97
N GLY A 187 -4.71 0.30 23.32
CA GLY A 187 -3.66 0.00 24.29
C GLY A 187 -3.94 0.64 25.62
#